data_b0e3278d9c0bf0ba2c67af1d84672736
#
_entry.id   b0e3278d9c0bf0ba2c67af1d84672736
#
_cell.length_a   1.000
_cell.length_b   1.000
_cell.length_c   1.000
_cell.angle_alpha   90.00
_cell.angle_beta   90.00
_cell.angle_gamma   90.00
#
_symmetry.space_group_name_H-M   'P 1'
#
loop_
_entity.id
_entity.type
_entity.pdbx_description
1 polymer ?
#
loop_
_entity_poly.entity_id
_entity_poly.type
_entity_poly.pdbx_seq_one_letter_code
_entity_poly.pdbx_strand_id
1 'polypeptide(L)'
;MKINQILKTESLVEEKVFSVSEFLNYLNEILVPQRSIVQGEIGEKMNNYPSYSFFNLLDQDGSVLKCFVWREVVESLGIEIEPGMKIKVIGYPEIRKKRGELNFQVERIELLGEGILKKQFELLKKKLEALGYFSQDIKKPIPEFCENIGLITSKVGRGALKDFLTHLGNFGFKIFFYETKVEGGFALNEILEAINWFNKNMPKLDVLVLIRGGGDWESLKPFNCEEIVKAICASKIPIITGIGHEDDTTLA
;
A
#
# COMPACT_ATOMS: atom_id res chain seq x y z
N MET A 1 53.70 13.42 -40.37
CA MET A 1 53.27 12.06 -40.00
C MET A 1 53.38 11.95 -38.48
N LYS A 2 52.30 12.21 -37.74
CA LYS A 2 52.27 12.14 -36.28
C LYS A 2 51.54 10.85 -35.91
N ILE A 3 52.27 9.92 -35.31
CA ILE A 3 51.76 8.66 -34.78
C ILE A 3 51.14 8.97 -33.43
N ASN A 4 49.81 8.87 -33.34
CA ASN A 4 49.11 8.90 -32.05
C ASN A 4 49.30 7.56 -31.35
N GLN A 5 50.12 7.56 -30.31
CA GLN A 5 50.16 6.47 -29.33
C GLN A 5 48.86 6.53 -28.52
N ILE A 6 47.95 5.57 -28.76
CA ILE A 6 46.83 5.27 -27.87
C ILE A 6 47.42 4.54 -26.67
N LEU A 7 47.58 5.27 -25.56
CA LEU A 7 47.91 4.66 -24.28
C LEU A 7 46.67 3.84 -23.86
N LYS A 8 46.76 2.51 -23.99
CA LYS A 8 45.91 1.59 -23.26
C LYS A 8 46.22 1.76 -21.77
N THR A 9 45.37 2.46 -21.05
CA THR A 9 45.34 2.36 -19.61
C THR A 9 44.68 1.00 -19.30
N GLU A 10 45.48 -0.03 -19.24
CA GLU A 10 45.12 -1.24 -18.50
C GLU A 10 45.07 -0.82 -17.03
N SER A 11 43.87 -0.60 -16.51
CA SER A 11 43.66 -0.58 -15.08
C SER A 11 44.05 -1.95 -14.56
N LEU A 12 45.20 -2.03 -13.88
CA LEU A 12 45.54 -3.16 -13.06
C LEU A 12 44.46 -3.31 -12.00
N VAL A 13 43.44 -4.13 -12.29
CA VAL A 13 42.53 -4.63 -11.27
C VAL A 13 43.39 -5.52 -10.40
N GLU A 14 43.77 -5.06 -9.22
CA GLU A 14 44.36 -5.92 -8.20
C GLU A 14 43.42 -7.13 -8.04
N GLU A 15 43.89 -8.29 -8.51
CA GLU A 15 43.14 -9.55 -8.38
C GLU A 15 43.08 -9.92 -6.89
N LYS A 16 42.01 -9.45 -6.23
CA LYS A 16 41.74 -9.80 -4.84
C LYS A 16 41.29 -11.26 -4.77
N VAL A 17 42.13 -12.10 -4.17
CA VAL A 17 41.78 -13.51 -3.93
C VAL A 17 40.86 -13.59 -2.71
N PHE A 18 39.69 -14.15 -2.89
CA PHE A 18 38.70 -14.38 -1.85
C PHE A 18 38.61 -15.87 -1.53
N SER A 19 38.36 -16.21 -0.28
CA SER A 19 37.76 -17.50 0.05
C SER A 19 36.29 -17.50 -0.41
N VAL A 20 35.63 -18.67 -0.49
CA VAL A 20 34.23 -18.79 -0.89
C VAL A 20 33.32 -17.98 0.03
N SER A 21 33.55 -18.02 1.33
CA SER A 21 32.74 -17.27 2.31
C SER A 21 32.93 -15.76 2.21
N GLU A 22 34.16 -15.30 1.96
CA GLU A 22 34.46 -13.88 1.76
C GLU A 22 33.81 -13.35 0.49
N PHE A 23 33.85 -14.11 -0.60
CA PHE A 23 33.23 -13.74 -1.86
C PHE A 23 31.69 -13.64 -1.74
N LEU A 24 31.04 -14.62 -1.09
CA LEU A 24 29.60 -14.58 -0.85
C LEU A 24 29.20 -13.45 0.10
N ASN A 25 30.04 -13.12 1.08
CA ASN A 25 29.82 -11.93 1.92
C ASN A 25 29.88 -10.65 1.10
N TYR A 26 30.94 -10.49 0.29
CA TYR A 26 31.12 -9.34 -0.58
C TYR A 26 29.90 -9.15 -1.52
N LEU A 27 29.40 -10.23 -2.13
CA LEU A 27 28.20 -10.16 -2.97
C LEU A 27 26.98 -9.74 -2.16
N ASN A 28 26.79 -10.23 -0.95
CA ASN A 28 25.66 -9.84 -0.11
C ASN A 28 25.76 -8.39 0.38
N GLU A 29 26.94 -7.84 0.61
CA GLU A 29 27.13 -6.41 0.90
C GLU A 29 26.63 -5.51 -0.25
N ILE A 30 26.71 -5.99 -1.50
CA ILE A 30 26.19 -5.28 -2.68
C ILE A 30 24.69 -5.51 -2.86
N LEU A 31 24.21 -6.75 -2.66
CA LEU A 31 22.85 -7.15 -3.00
C LEU A 31 21.81 -6.73 -1.94
N VAL A 32 22.12 -6.93 -0.66
CA VAL A 32 21.16 -6.67 0.44
C VAL A 32 20.66 -5.22 0.48
N PRO A 33 21.49 -4.18 0.22
CA PRO A 33 21.02 -2.80 0.16
C PRO A 33 20.08 -2.51 -1.03
N GLN A 34 19.99 -3.40 -2.03
CA GLN A 34 19.19 -3.22 -3.25
C GLN A 34 17.72 -3.59 -2.97
N ARG A 35 17.04 -2.82 -2.13
CA ARG A 35 15.61 -2.97 -1.91
C ARG A 35 14.84 -2.69 -3.20
N SER A 36 13.94 -3.60 -3.55
CA SER A 36 13.23 -3.56 -4.83
C SER A 36 11.78 -3.99 -4.66
N ILE A 37 10.96 -3.54 -5.58
CA ILE A 37 9.59 -4.02 -5.75
C ILE A 37 9.60 -4.88 -7.01
N VAL A 38 9.20 -6.15 -6.87
CA VAL A 38 9.13 -7.08 -8.01
C VAL A 38 7.69 -7.57 -8.15
N GLN A 39 7.18 -7.54 -9.37
CA GLN A 39 5.85 -8.03 -9.70
C GLN A 39 5.96 -9.29 -10.53
N GLY A 40 5.08 -10.25 -10.28
CA GLY A 40 4.99 -11.49 -11.05
C GLY A 40 3.80 -12.33 -10.64
N GLU A 41 3.78 -13.54 -11.14
CA GLU A 41 2.74 -14.55 -10.87
C GLU A 41 3.32 -15.69 -10.03
N ILE A 42 2.56 -16.21 -9.09
CA ILE A 42 2.95 -17.38 -8.30
C ILE A 42 2.96 -18.61 -9.22
N GLY A 43 4.15 -19.22 -9.39
CA GLY A 43 4.32 -20.35 -10.32
C GLY A 43 3.75 -21.64 -9.79
N GLU A 44 4.14 -22.04 -8.59
CA GLU A 44 3.77 -23.30 -7.97
C GLU A 44 3.24 -23.07 -6.56
N LYS A 45 2.61 -24.11 -5.99
CA LYS A 45 2.16 -24.11 -4.60
C LYS A 45 3.34 -23.77 -3.66
N MET A 46 3.09 -22.87 -2.70
CA MET A 46 4.10 -22.47 -1.73
C MET A 46 4.58 -23.67 -0.91
N ASN A 47 5.90 -23.78 -0.75
CA ASN A 47 6.51 -24.74 0.16
C ASN A 47 6.52 -24.15 1.58
N ASN A 48 5.56 -24.57 2.40
CA ASN A 48 5.37 -24.03 3.75
C ASN A 48 6.17 -24.84 4.78
N TYR A 49 6.89 -24.12 5.64
CA TYR A 49 7.59 -24.60 6.82
C TYR A 49 6.99 -23.94 8.08
N PRO A 50 7.31 -24.41 9.28
CA PRO A 50 6.70 -23.86 10.50
C PRO A 50 6.83 -22.33 10.66
N SER A 51 7.98 -21.75 10.29
CA SER A 51 8.27 -20.32 10.49
C SER A 51 8.41 -19.50 9.21
N TYR A 52 8.51 -20.16 8.04
CA TYR A 52 8.75 -19.47 6.76
C TYR A 52 8.19 -20.27 5.58
N SER A 53 8.15 -19.65 4.43
CA SER A 53 7.73 -20.28 3.18
C SER A 53 8.65 -19.89 2.02
N PHE A 54 8.68 -20.75 0.99
CA PHE A 54 9.29 -20.46 -0.30
C PHE A 54 8.25 -20.53 -1.40
N PHE A 55 8.39 -19.67 -2.38
CA PHE A 55 7.63 -19.72 -3.62
C PHE A 55 8.47 -19.17 -4.78
N ASN A 56 8.06 -19.49 -5.99
CA ASN A 56 8.65 -18.95 -7.21
C ASN A 56 7.71 -17.87 -7.77
N LEU A 57 8.28 -16.71 -8.06
CA LEU A 57 7.62 -15.65 -8.78
C LEU A 57 8.05 -15.73 -10.24
N LEU A 58 7.09 -15.77 -11.14
CA LEU A 58 7.29 -15.89 -12.59
C LEU A 58 6.87 -14.61 -13.29
N ASP A 59 7.52 -14.29 -14.38
CA ASP A 59 7.06 -13.29 -15.33
C ASP A 59 6.59 -13.91 -16.66
N GLN A 60 6.16 -13.06 -17.60
CA GLN A 60 5.65 -13.49 -18.89
C GLN A 60 6.73 -14.12 -19.79
N ASP A 61 8.00 -13.78 -19.56
CA ASP A 61 9.13 -14.31 -20.33
C ASP A 61 9.65 -15.63 -19.76
N GLY A 62 9.00 -16.11 -18.67
CA GLY A 62 9.37 -17.35 -18.00
C GLY A 62 10.57 -17.22 -17.04
N SER A 63 11.01 -16.00 -16.74
CA SER A 63 12.04 -15.76 -15.72
C SER A 63 11.51 -16.13 -14.34
N VAL A 64 12.36 -16.74 -13.52
CA VAL A 64 11.99 -17.27 -12.20
C VAL A 64 12.77 -16.57 -11.10
N LEU A 65 12.07 -15.99 -10.14
CA LEU A 65 12.66 -15.44 -8.93
C LEU A 65 12.23 -16.27 -7.72
N LYS A 66 13.21 -16.94 -7.08
CA LYS A 66 12.96 -17.70 -5.86
C LYS A 66 12.81 -16.76 -4.67
N CYS A 67 11.64 -16.76 -4.05
CA CYS A 67 11.28 -15.90 -2.94
C CYS A 67 11.27 -16.67 -1.62
N PHE A 68 11.81 -16.06 -0.58
CA PHE A 68 11.71 -16.47 0.81
C PHE A 68 10.83 -15.47 1.55
N VAL A 69 9.92 -15.95 2.39
CA VAL A 69 9.03 -15.11 3.18
C VAL A 69 8.80 -15.70 4.57
N TRP A 70 8.76 -14.84 5.59
CA TRP A 70 8.36 -15.24 6.92
C TRP A 70 6.85 -15.52 6.96
N ARG A 71 6.46 -16.52 7.75
CA ARG A 71 5.07 -16.97 7.86
C ARG A 71 4.11 -15.86 8.29
N GLU A 72 4.54 -15.01 9.20
CA GLU A 72 3.77 -13.85 9.69
C GLU A 72 3.35 -12.91 8.55
N VAL A 73 4.22 -12.70 7.56
CA VAL A 73 3.91 -11.87 6.37
C VAL A 73 2.80 -12.51 5.55
N VAL A 74 2.84 -13.84 5.35
CA VAL A 74 1.79 -14.55 4.60
C VAL A 74 0.47 -14.55 5.37
N GLU A 75 0.51 -14.83 6.67
CA GLU A 75 -0.68 -14.84 7.54
C GLU A 75 -1.36 -13.45 7.63
N SER A 76 -0.57 -12.38 7.59
CA SER A 76 -1.11 -11.01 7.60
C SER A 76 -1.98 -10.68 6.38
N LEU A 77 -1.88 -11.44 5.29
CA LEU A 77 -2.72 -11.23 4.10
C LEU A 77 -4.17 -11.68 4.31
N GLY A 78 -4.44 -12.53 5.29
CA GLY A 78 -5.78 -13.06 5.61
C GLY A 78 -6.38 -13.98 4.53
N ILE A 79 -5.62 -14.30 3.49
CA ILE A 79 -6.01 -15.23 2.42
C ILE A 79 -4.87 -16.21 2.10
N GLU A 80 -5.22 -17.38 1.59
CA GLU A 80 -4.24 -18.33 1.08
C GLU A 80 -3.72 -17.88 -0.28
N ILE A 81 -2.41 -17.95 -0.47
CA ILE A 81 -1.75 -17.64 -1.76
C ILE A 81 -1.79 -18.89 -2.61
N GLU A 82 -2.39 -18.79 -3.79
CA GLU A 82 -2.56 -19.90 -4.74
C GLU A 82 -1.71 -19.67 -6.00
N PRO A 83 -1.29 -20.74 -6.70
CA PRO A 83 -0.65 -20.64 -8.02
C PRO A 83 -1.51 -19.83 -8.98
N GLY A 84 -0.86 -19.06 -9.85
CA GLY A 84 -1.54 -18.18 -10.81
C GLY A 84 -1.94 -16.79 -10.25
N MET A 85 -1.82 -16.58 -8.94
CA MET A 85 -2.06 -15.25 -8.37
C MET A 85 -0.96 -14.28 -8.76
N LYS A 86 -1.36 -13.10 -9.21
CA LYS A 86 -0.44 -11.97 -9.46
C LYS A 86 -0.19 -11.21 -8.17
N ILE A 87 1.07 -10.99 -7.87
CA ILE A 87 1.49 -10.29 -6.65
C ILE A 87 2.62 -9.30 -6.93
N LYS A 88 2.76 -8.30 -6.06
CA LYS A 88 4.00 -7.54 -5.88
C LYS A 88 4.66 -7.97 -4.58
N VAL A 89 5.95 -8.18 -4.62
CA VAL A 89 6.77 -8.44 -3.44
C VAL A 89 7.74 -7.30 -3.24
N ILE A 90 7.89 -6.88 -2.00
CA ILE A 90 8.82 -5.83 -1.57
C ILE A 90 9.85 -6.48 -0.69
N GLY A 91 11.12 -6.26 -0.99
CA GLY A 91 12.20 -6.91 -0.27
C GLY A 91 13.56 -6.66 -0.91
N TYR A 92 14.48 -7.58 -0.72
CA TYR A 92 15.85 -7.46 -1.23
C TYR A 92 16.44 -8.82 -1.62
N PRO A 93 17.38 -8.86 -2.58
CA PRO A 93 18.10 -10.09 -2.95
C PRO A 93 19.15 -10.44 -1.91
N GLU A 94 19.32 -11.72 -1.63
CA GLU A 94 20.36 -12.26 -0.75
C GLU A 94 20.83 -13.63 -1.22
N ILE A 95 22.13 -13.90 -1.15
CA ILE A 95 22.71 -15.21 -1.42
C ILE A 95 22.78 -16.01 -0.11
N ARG A 96 22.10 -17.17 -0.06
CA ARG A 96 22.21 -18.10 1.05
C ARG A 96 23.55 -18.83 1.01
N LYS A 97 24.49 -18.43 1.86
CA LYS A 97 25.89 -18.91 1.84
C LYS A 97 26.05 -20.42 1.88
N LYS A 98 25.21 -21.14 2.65
CA LYS A 98 25.28 -22.60 2.77
C LYS A 98 24.93 -23.35 1.47
N ARG A 99 24.20 -22.71 0.54
CA ARG A 99 23.76 -23.33 -0.72
C ARG A 99 24.27 -22.59 -1.96
N GLY A 100 24.79 -21.37 -1.81
CA GLY A 100 25.18 -20.51 -2.94
C GLY A 100 23.98 -20.04 -3.78
N GLU A 101 22.76 -20.11 -3.24
CA GLU A 101 21.52 -19.79 -3.96
C GLU A 101 21.10 -18.35 -3.72
N LEU A 102 20.81 -17.63 -4.81
CA LEU A 102 20.16 -16.32 -4.73
C LEU A 102 18.67 -16.51 -4.37
N ASN A 103 18.22 -15.83 -3.35
CA ASN A 103 16.81 -15.73 -2.98
C ASN A 103 16.43 -14.25 -2.83
N PHE A 104 15.17 -13.95 -3.08
CA PHE A 104 14.59 -12.64 -2.76
C PHE A 104 13.94 -12.73 -1.37
N GLN A 105 14.44 -11.97 -0.43
CA GLN A 105 13.91 -11.88 0.94
C GLN A 105 12.70 -10.97 0.93
N VAL A 106 11.51 -11.55 1.03
CA VAL A 106 10.25 -10.81 0.98
C VAL A 106 9.90 -10.28 2.35
N GLU A 107 9.74 -8.96 2.45
CA GLU A 107 9.32 -8.24 3.66
C GLU A 107 7.82 -7.93 3.62
N ARG A 108 7.25 -7.72 2.44
CA ARG A 108 5.83 -7.43 2.24
C ARG A 108 5.33 -8.00 0.91
N ILE A 109 4.09 -8.47 0.92
CA ILE A 109 3.37 -8.93 -0.27
C ILE A 109 2.14 -8.04 -0.49
N GLU A 110 1.94 -7.62 -1.72
CA GLU A 110 0.73 -6.94 -2.17
C GLU A 110 0.06 -7.80 -3.24
N LEU A 111 -1.18 -8.17 -3.01
CA LEU A 111 -1.96 -8.97 -3.94
C LEU A 111 -2.50 -8.08 -5.05
N LEU A 112 -2.45 -8.58 -6.29
CA LEU A 112 -2.92 -7.89 -7.48
C LEU A 112 -4.13 -8.62 -8.06
N GLY A 113 -5.02 -7.84 -8.64
CA GLY A 113 -6.23 -8.35 -9.30
C GLY A 113 -7.50 -8.08 -8.50
N GLU A 114 -8.52 -7.59 -9.22
CA GLU A 114 -9.80 -7.18 -8.61
C GLU A 114 -10.48 -8.29 -7.81
N GLY A 115 -10.44 -9.53 -8.29
CA GLY A 115 -11.08 -10.65 -7.60
C GLY A 115 -10.50 -10.94 -6.23
N ILE A 116 -9.19 -10.76 -6.09
CA ILE A 116 -8.47 -10.97 -4.83
C ILE A 116 -8.76 -9.81 -3.87
N LEU A 117 -8.71 -8.58 -4.38
CA LEU A 117 -9.04 -7.38 -3.61
C LEU A 117 -10.49 -7.43 -3.10
N LYS A 118 -11.44 -7.91 -3.94
CA LYS A 118 -12.83 -8.15 -3.53
C LYS A 118 -12.92 -9.18 -2.41
N LYS A 119 -12.19 -10.30 -2.52
CA LYS A 119 -12.18 -11.33 -1.45
C LYS A 119 -11.63 -10.79 -0.13
N GLN A 120 -10.55 -10.01 -0.16
CA GLN A 120 -10.01 -9.35 1.04
C GLN A 120 -11.01 -8.36 1.64
N PHE A 121 -11.65 -7.56 0.80
CA PHE A 121 -12.70 -6.62 1.20
C PHE A 121 -13.82 -7.33 1.95
N GLU A 122 -14.38 -8.43 1.39
CA GLU A 122 -15.46 -9.18 2.01
C GLU A 122 -15.06 -9.83 3.36
N LEU A 123 -13.83 -10.34 3.45
CA LEU A 123 -13.32 -10.90 4.71
C LEU A 123 -13.16 -9.82 5.78
N LEU A 124 -12.57 -8.69 5.41
CA LEU A 124 -12.40 -7.57 6.34
C LEU A 124 -13.75 -6.96 6.75
N LYS A 125 -14.69 -6.82 5.80
CA LYS A 125 -16.04 -6.36 6.07
C LYS A 125 -16.72 -7.22 7.13
N LYS A 126 -16.74 -8.54 6.94
CA LYS A 126 -17.32 -9.50 7.92
C LYS A 126 -16.66 -9.39 9.29
N LYS A 127 -15.33 -9.26 9.33
CA LYS A 127 -14.59 -9.07 10.60
C LYS A 127 -15.03 -7.80 11.31
N LEU A 128 -15.11 -6.68 10.61
CA LEU A 128 -15.47 -5.39 11.18
C LEU A 128 -16.95 -5.31 11.57
N GLU A 129 -17.86 -5.97 10.81
CA GLU A 129 -19.25 -6.15 11.18
C GLU A 129 -19.40 -6.92 12.49
N ALA A 130 -18.68 -8.05 12.64
CA ALA A 130 -18.70 -8.83 13.88
C ALA A 130 -18.15 -8.06 15.09
N LEU A 131 -17.25 -7.09 14.87
CA LEU A 131 -16.74 -6.19 15.90
C LEU A 131 -17.63 -4.96 16.15
N GLY A 132 -18.75 -4.82 15.40
CA GLY A 132 -19.75 -3.76 15.58
C GLY A 132 -19.39 -2.41 14.96
N TYR A 133 -18.32 -2.30 14.14
CA TYR A 133 -17.89 -1.03 13.56
C TYR A 133 -18.90 -0.39 12.58
N PHE A 134 -19.88 -1.14 12.09
CA PHE A 134 -20.93 -0.62 11.20
C PHE A 134 -22.28 -0.46 11.89
N SER A 135 -22.35 -0.67 13.22
CA SER A 135 -23.58 -0.47 13.99
C SER A 135 -24.04 0.98 13.94
N GLN A 136 -25.36 1.17 13.88
CA GLN A 136 -25.95 2.51 13.92
C GLN A 136 -25.68 3.23 15.25
N ASP A 137 -25.51 2.48 16.33
CA ASP A 137 -25.29 3.04 17.67
C ASP A 137 -23.97 3.80 17.82
N ILE A 138 -22.97 3.48 16.97
CA ILE A 138 -21.66 4.17 16.99
C ILE A 138 -21.60 5.34 16.02
N LYS A 139 -22.58 5.45 15.10
CA LYS A 139 -22.62 6.55 14.13
C LYS A 139 -23.02 7.84 14.81
N LYS A 140 -22.24 8.89 14.58
CA LYS A 140 -22.52 10.21 15.12
C LYS A 140 -23.61 10.90 14.29
N PRO A 141 -24.60 11.54 14.94
CA PRO A 141 -25.60 12.31 14.22
C PRO A 141 -24.92 13.48 13.51
N ILE A 142 -25.29 13.68 12.25
CA ILE A 142 -24.87 14.86 11.48
C ILE A 142 -25.80 16.00 11.90
N PRO A 143 -25.28 17.20 12.27
CA PRO A 143 -26.10 18.35 12.58
C PRO A 143 -27.02 18.73 11.40
N GLU A 144 -28.24 19.14 11.69
CA GLU A 144 -29.22 19.58 10.67
C GLU A 144 -28.67 20.80 9.87
N PHE A 145 -27.93 21.67 10.57
CA PHE A 145 -27.29 22.85 9.98
C PHE A 145 -25.79 22.78 10.25
N CYS A 146 -24.99 22.62 9.19
CA CYS A 146 -23.55 22.64 9.24
C CYS A 146 -23.03 23.96 8.65
N GLU A 147 -22.33 24.77 9.42
CA GLU A 147 -21.67 25.98 8.92
C GLU A 147 -20.18 25.77 8.69
N ASN A 148 -19.54 24.99 9.58
CA ASN A 148 -18.09 24.78 9.63
C ASN A 148 -17.75 23.36 9.19
N ILE A 149 -17.24 23.23 7.97
CA ILE A 149 -16.99 21.95 7.31
C ILE A 149 -15.47 21.75 7.19
N GLY A 150 -14.94 20.67 7.75
CA GLY A 150 -13.58 20.20 7.45
C GLY A 150 -13.59 19.34 6.19
N LEU A 151 -12.76 19.69 5.21
CA LEU A 151 -12.70 18.95 3.95
C LEU A 151 -11.33 18.30 3.77
N ILE A 152 -11.32 16.99 3.64
CA ILE A 152 -10.14 16.16 3.42
C ILE A 152 -10.18 15.61 1.99
N THR A 153 -9.30 16.06 1.13
CA THR A 153 -9.18 15.58 -0.26
C THR A 153 -7.89 16.10 -0.91
N SER A 154 -7.61 15.62 -2.12
CA SER A 154 -6.47 16.07 -2.93
C SER A 154 -6.87 17.23 -3.85
N LYS A 155 -5.95 18.16 -4.08
CA LYS A 155 -6.05 19.14 -5.16
C LYS A 155 -5.70 18.56 -6.53
N VAL A 156 -4.98 17.45 -6.54
CA VAL A 156 -4.63 16.73 -7.77
C VAL A 156 -5.85 15.93 -8.20
N GLY A 157 -6.17 15.93 -9.50
CA GLY A 157 -7.37 15.22 -9.99
C GLY A 157 -8.69 15.93 -9.67
N ARG A 158 -8.76 17.22 -9.77
CA ARG A 158 -9.78 18.21 -9.35
C ARG A 158 -11.28 17.84 -9.46
N GLY A 159 -11.66 16.65 -9.94
CA GLY A 159 -13.05 16.24 -10.13
C GLY A 159 -13.83 16.32 -8.83
N ALA A 160 -13.51 15.46 -7.86
CA ALA A 160 -14.24 15.36 -6.60
C ALA A 160 -14.32 16.69 -5.83
N LEU A 161 -13.19 17.43 -5.74
CA LEU A 161 -13.18 18.74 -5.09
C LEU A 161 -14.07 19.77 -5.81
N LYS A 162 -13.98 19.82 -7.14
CA LYS A 162 -14.81 20.73 -7.95
C LYS A 162 -16.29 20.37 -7.83
N ASP A 163 -16.62 19.10 -7.93
CA ASP A 163 -17.99 18.62 -7.85
C ASP A 163 -18.58 18.91 -6.47
N PHE A 164 -17.81 18.65 -5.39
CA PHE A 164 -18.22 18.98 -4.04
C PHE A 164 -18.51 20.47 -3.89
N LEU A 165 -17.60 21.36 -4.29
CA LEU A 165 -17.77 22.79 -4.18
C LEU A 165 -18.94 23.31 -5.04
N THR A 166 -19.14 22.73 -6.23
CA THR A 166 -20.22 23.12 -7.13
C THR A 166 -21.60 22.76 -6.54
N HIS A 167 -21.74 21.55 -5.98
CA HIS A 167 -23.00 21.10 -5.38
C HIS A 167 -23.26 21.73 -4.01
N LEU A 168 -22.20 22.01 -3.24
CA LEU A 168 -22.36 22.71 -1.97
C LEU A 168 -22.94 24.13 -2.16
N GLY A 169 -22.62 24.77 -3.29
CA GLY A 169 -23.15 26.10 -3.62
C GLY A 169 -22.60 27.22 -2.74
N ASN A 170 -23.25 28.39 -2.82
CA ASN A 170 -22.80 29.63 -2.18
C ASN A 170 -23.72 30.04 -1.01
N PHE A 171 -23.89 29.15 -0.04
CA PHE A 171 -24.80 29.36 1.09
C PHE A 171 -24.09 29.79 2.40
N GLY A 172 -22.85 30.29 2.30
CA GLY A 172 -22.15 30.83 3.46
C GLY A 172 -21.36 29.82 4.30
N PHE A 173 -21.19 28.60 3.81
CA PHE A 173 -20.38 27.58 4.49
C PHE A 173 -18.92 28.02 4.64
N LYS A 174 -18.32 27.74 5.79
CA LYS A 174 -16.89 27.90 6.05
C LYS A 174 -16.19 26.56 5.87
N ILE A 175 -15.36 26.46 4.82
CA ILE A 175 -14.64 25.24 4.47
C ILE A 175 -13.20 25.33 4.97
N PHE A 176 -12.82 24.41 5.83
CA PHE A 176 -11.45 24.23 6.31
C PHE A 176 -10.83 23.07 5.55
N PHE A 177 -10.01 23.39 4.56
CA PHE A 177 -9.45 22.43 3.63
C PHE A 177 -8.12 21.88 4.15
N TYR A 178 -8.02 20.56 4.22
CA TYR A 178 -6.78 19.84 4.47
C TYR A 178 -6.40 19.05 3.21
N GLU A 179 -5.32 19.50 2.55
CA GLU A 179 -4.82 18.81 1.37
C GLU A 179 -4.12 17.53 1.76
N THR A 180 -4.53 16.42 1.15
CA THR A 180 -3.94 15.11 1.40
C THR A 180 -3.99 14.26 0.13
N LYS A 181 -3.07 13.32 -0.02
CA LYS A 181 -3.17 12.29 -1.04
C LYS A 181 -4.31 11.35 -0.68
N VAL A 182 -5.16 11.05 -1.65
CA VAL A 182 -6.30 10.13 -1.52
C VAL A 182 -6.12 8.85 -2.33
N GLU A 183 -4.93 8.65 -2.90
CA GLU A 183 -4.54 7.45 -3.64
C GLU A 183 -3.04 7.20 -3.53
N GLY A 184 -2.62 5.95 -3.82
CA GLY A 184 -1.23 5.51 -3.73
C GLY A 184 -0.77 5.12 -2.32
N GLY A 185 0.48 4.68 -2.21
CA GLY A 185 0.99 4.01 -1.00
C GLY A 185 1.05 4.86 0.27
N PHE A 186 1.01 6.19 0.16
CA PHE A 186 1.04 7.11 1.31
C PHE A 186 -0.34 7.62 1.72
N ALA A 187 -1.38 7.39 0.89
CA ALA A 187 -2.72 7.95 1.09
C ALA A 187 -3.31 7.60 2.46
N LEU A 188 -3.21 6.34 2.88
CA LEU A 188 -3.72 5.91 4.19
C LEU A 188 -3.15 6.76 5.33
N ASN A 189 -1.84 6.88 5.41
CA ASN A 189 -1.19 7.61 6.50
C ASN A 189 -1.56 9.10 6.49
N GLU A 190 -1.59 9.72 5.31
CA GLU A 190 -1.95 11.13 5.16
C GLU A 190 -3.42 11.38 5.53
N ILE A 191 -4.36 10.49 5.17
CA ILE A 191 -5.77 10.59 5.55
C ILE A 191 -5.94 10.42 7.08
N LEU A 192 -5.26 9.45 7.69
CA LEU A 192 -5.28 9.25 9.14
C LEU A 192 -4.73 10.49 9.88
N GLU A 193 -3.64 11.06 9.37
CA GLU A 193 -3.07 12.31 9.90
C GLU A 193 -4.08 13.47 9.82
N ALA A 194 -4.75 13.65 8.66
CA ALA A 194 -5.74 14.69 8.46
C ALA A 194 -6.93 14.56 9.44
N ILE A 195 -7.49 13.35 9.60
CA ILE A 195 -8.58 13.08 10.56
C ILE A 195 -8.12 13.43 11.99
N ASN A 196 -6.93 12.98 12.39
CA ASN A 196 -6.39 13.26 13.71
C ASN A 196 -6.13 14.76 13.92
N TRP A 197 -5.61 15.43 12.91
CA TRP A 197 -5.33 16.87 12.97
C TRP A 197 -6.61 17.67 13.23
N PHE A 198 -7.70 17.42 12.49
CA PHE A 198 -8.98 18.08 12.71
C PHE A 198 -9.54 17.82 14.11
N ASN A 199 -9.52 16.57 14.55
CA ASN A 199 -10.01 16.19 15.88
C ASN A 199 -9.25 16.87 17.01
N LYS A 200 -7.94 17.16 16.82
CA LYS A 200 -7.08 17.80 17.79
C LYS A 200 -7.17 19.33 17.76
N ASN A 201 -7.15 19.91 16.55
CA ASN A 201 -6.99 21.36 16.38
C ASN A 201 -8.31 22.10 16.15
N MET A 202 -9.34 21.40 15.64
CA MET A 202 -10.64 21.98 15.32
C MET A 202 -11.81 21.13 15.82
N PRO A 203 -11.88 20.77 17.12
CA PRO A 203 -12.89 19.82 17.65
C PRO A 203 -14.31 20.38 17.62
N LYS A 204 -14.50 21.63 17.25
CA LYS A 204 -15.83 22.30 17.15
C LYS A 204 -16.35 22.38 15.70
N LEU A 205 -15.71 21.68 14.75
CA LEU A 205 -16.28 21.54 13.41
C LEU A 205 -17.59 20.76 13.48
N ASP A 206 -18.53 21.16 12.62
CA ASP A 206 -19.85 20.50 12.56
C ASP A 206 -19.75 19.14 11.89
N VAL A 207 -18.92 19.03 10.85
CA VAL A 207 -18.71 17.80 10.08
C VAL A 207 -17.32 17.77 9.42
N LEU A 208 -16.75 16.58 9.28
CA LEU A 208 -15.64 16.30 8.38
C LEU A 208 -16.19 15.64 7.11
N VAL A 209 -15.67 16.02 5.97
CA VAL A 209 -16.01 15.44 4.68
C VAL A 209 -14.74 14.90 4.06
N LEU A 210 -14.70 13.59 3.84
CA LEU A 210 -13.60 12.89 3.18
C LEU A 210 -14.07 12.45 1.80
N ILE A 211 -13.51 13.07 0.76
CA ILE A 211 -13.94 12.81 -0.61
C ILE A 211 -12.80 12.38 -1.52
N ARG A 212 -13.16 11.50 -2.46
CA ARG A 212 -12.30 11.02 -3.52
C ARG A 212 -13.17 10.61 -4.71
N GLY A 213 -12.75 10.97 -5.91
CA GLY A 213 -13.44 10.58 -7.15
C GLY A 213 -13.42 9.07 -7.39
N GLY A 214 -14.01 8.61 -8.48
CA GLY A 214 -13.98 7.22 -8.90
C GLY A 214 -12.60 6.72 -9.27
N GLY A 215 -12.46 5.40 -9.42
CA GLY A 215 -11.23 4.73 -9.83
C GLY A 215 -11.36 3.22 -9.70
N ASP A 216 -10.27 2.53 -10.01
CA ASP A 216 -10.19 1.08 -9.86
C ASP A 216 -10.05 0.64 -8.39
N TRP A 217 -10.21 -0.66 -8.15
CA TRP A 217 -10.11 -1.27 -6.83
C TRP A 217 -8.76 -1.01 -6.13
N GLU A 218 -7.68 -0.94 -6.90
CA GLU A 218 -6.35 -0.66 -6.37
C GLU A 218 -6.28 0.76 -5.80
N SER A 219 -6.84 1.71 -6.50
CA SER A 219 -6.85 3.13 -6.10
C SER A 219 -7.80 3.43 -4.94
N LEU A 220 -8.83 2.58 -4.71
CA LEU A 220 -9.75 2.64 -3.56
C LEU A 220 -9.22 1.91 -2.31
N LYS A 221 -8.13 1.16 -2.42
CA LYS A 221 -7.54 0.36 -1.34
C LYS A 221 -7.30 1.13 -0.01
N PRO A 222 -6.85 2.40 0.01
CA PRO A 222 -6.69 3.14 1.25
C PRO A 222 -7.95 3.26 2.09
N PHE A 223 -9.13 3.18 1.46
CA PHE A 223 -10.44 3.28 2.11
C PHE A 223 -11.01 1.92 2.53
N ASN A 224 -10.33 0.83 2.17
CA ASN A 224 -10.72 -0.55 2.44
C ASN A 224 -9.77 -1.25 3.42
N CYS A 225 -9.31 -0.53 4.45
CA CYS A 225 -8.43 -1.07 5.49
C CYS A 225 -9.00 -0.80 6.90
N GLU A 226 -8.58 -1.62 7.85
CA GLU A 226 -9.09 -1.58 9.23
C GLU A 226 -8.80 -0.24 9.92
N GLU A 227 -7.64 0.34 9.65
CA GLU A 227 -7.15 1.57 10.26
C GLU A 227 -8.05 2.78 9.92
N ILE A 228 -8.51 2.88 8.67
CA ILE A 228 -9.39 4.00 8.26
C ILE A 228 -10.75 3.88 8.92
N VAL A 229 -11.32 2.66 8.98
CA VAL A 229 -12.60 2.42 9.65
C VAL A 229 -12.51 2.77 11.12
N LYS A 230 -11.46 2.32 11.81
CA LYS A 230 -11.20 2.66 13.21
C LYS A 230 -11.08 4.17 13.44
N ALA A 231 -10.33 4.86 12.56
CA ALA A 231 -10.16 6.30 12.66
C ALA A 231 -11.46 7.08 12.48
N ILE A 232 -12.29 6.67 11.52
CA ILE A 232 -13.61 7.26 11.28
C ILE A 232 -14.53 7.06 12.52
N CYS A 233 -14.60 5.85 13.04
CA CYS A 233 -15.41 5.53 14.22
C CYS A 233 -14.93 6.26 15.48
N ALA A 234 -13.61 6.41 15.66
CA ALA A 234 -13.01 7.08 16.80
C ALA A 234 -13.06 8.62 16.70
N SER A 235 -13.33 9.18 15.53
CA SER A 235 -13.40 10.64 15.34
C SER A 235 -14.46 11.24 16.27
N LYS A 236 -14.15 12.37 16.91
CA LYS A 236 -15.12 13.12 17.74
C LYS A 236 -16.10 13.92 16.88
N ILE A 237 -15.64 14.31 15.68
CA ILE A 237 -16.43 15.05 14.69
C ILE A 237 -17.12 14.03 13.79
N PRO A 238 -18.41 14.18 13.46
CA PRO A 238 -19.07 13.33 12.47
C PRO A 238 -18.33 13.36 11.14
N ILE A 239 -18.19 12.21 10.48
CA ILE A 239 -17.50 12.12 9.18
C ILE A 239 -18.48 11.65 8.12
N ILE A 240 -18.54 12.38 7.01
CA ILE A 240 -19.22 11.97 5.78
C ILE A 240 -18.16 11.54 4.79
N THR A 241 -18.33 10.38 4.19
CA THR A 241 -17.45 9.88 3.12
C THR A 241 -18.16 9.94 1.77
N GLY A 242 -17.47 10.46 0.75
CA GLY A 242 -17.91 10.44 -0.64
C GLY A 242 -16.76 9.87 -1.49
N ILE A 243 -16.73 8.54 -1.65
CA ILE A 243 -15.59 7.82 -2.21
C ILE A 243 -16.07 6.96 -3.38
N GLY A 244 -15.48 7.19 -4.55
CA GLY A 244 -15.83 6.46 -5.76
C GLY A 244 -17.04 7.04 -6.50
N HIS A 245 -17.64 6.22 -7.36
CA HIS A 245 -18.89 6.49 -8.07
C HIS A 245 -20.07 5.79 -7.35
N GLU A 246 -21.27 5.91 -7.89
CA GLU A 246 -22.50 5.35 -7.30
C GLU A 246 -22.44 3.83 -7.08
N ASP A 247 -21.73 3.11 -7.95
CA ASP A 247 -21.57 1.65 -7.87
C ASP A 247 -20.41 1.21 -6.97
N ASP A 248 -19.58 2.16 -6.50
CA ASP A 248 -18.43 1.85 -5.66
C ASP A 248 -18.87 1.77 -4.20
N THR A 249 -18.40 0.72 -3.50
CA THR A 249 -18.61 0.58 -2.05
C THR A 249 -17.27 0.41 -1.36
N THR A 250 -17.00 1.24 -0.36
CA THR A 250 -15.83 1.14 0.49
C THR A 250 -16.20 0.85 1.94
N LEU A 251 -15.21 0.46 2.77
CA LEU A 251 -15.42 0.24 4.21
C LEU A 251 -15.40 1.55 5.02
N ALA A 252 -14.88 2.62 4.41
CA ALA A 252 -14.80 3.96 5.00
C ALA A 252 -16.13 4.69 5.05
#